data_e876437c6973d71dc0f7c461e2e2e8b8
#
_entry.id   e876437c6973d71dc0f7c461e2e2e8b8
#
_cell.length_a   1.000
_cell.length_b   1.000
_cell.length_c   1.000
_cell.angle_alpha   90.00
_cell.angle_beta   90.00
_cell.angle_gamma   90.00
#
_symmetry.space_group_name_H-M   'P 1'
#
loop_
_entity.id
_entity.type
_entity.pdbx_description
1 polymer ?
#
loop_
_entity_poly.entity_id
_entity_poly.type
_entity_poly.pdbx_seq_one_letter_code
_entity_poly.pdbx_strand_id
1 'polypeptide(L)'
;VRGLMMLTNRTAQAMGVSNRLDPKQSIQGGSKYFVQIRSELPESIKEPDRSWFALAAYNIGGAHLEDARKMAEKEGLNPNKWLDVKKMLPRLAQKQWYAKTRYGYARGGETVHFVQNVRRYYDILTWVTQPQMEGSQIAESGLHLPGVNKTRPEEGSGDEKL
;
A
#
# COMPACT_ATOMS: atom_id res chain seq x y z
N VAL A 1 -8.42 -17.61 -1.54
CA VAL A 1 -8.98 -16.26 -1.68
C VAL A 1 -9.77 -16.11 -2.97
N ARG A 2 -10.85 -15.31 -3.00
CA ARG A 2 -11.69 -15.06 -4.18
C ARG A 2 -12.35 -13.67 -4.11
N GLY A 3 -12.90 -13.23 -5.26
CA GLY A 3 -13.58 -11.94 -5.41
C GLY A 3 -12.65 -10.76 -5.57
N LEU A 4 -13.20 -9.56 -5.80
CA LEU A 4 -12.43 -8.34 -6.05
C LEU A 4 -11.46 -8.00 -4.92
N MET A 5 -11.86 -8.20 -3.67
CA MET A 5 -11.03 -7.93 -2.49
C MET A 5 -10.29 -9.17 -1.98
N MET A 6 -10.27 -10.27 -2.75
CA MET A 6 -9.49 -11.48 -2.48
C MET A 6 -9.68 -12.03 -1.06
N LEU A 7 -10.94 -12.08 -0.58
CA LEU A 7 -11.24 -12.57 0.76
C LEU A 7 -11.09 -14.10 0.88
N THR A 8 -10.55 -14.57 2.01
CA THR A 8 -10.64 -15.99 2.40
C THR A 8 -12.08 -16.33 2.81
N ASN A 9 -12.41 -17.63 2.87
CA ASN A 9 -13.73 -18.05 3.40
C ASN A 9 -13.94 -17.54 4.83
N ARG A 10 -12.93 -17.73 5.68
CA ARG A 10 -12.97 -17.33 7.09
C ARG A 10 -13.19 -15.83 7.25
N THR A 11 -12.43 -15.02 6.50
CA THR A 11 -12.55 -13.55 6.55
C THR A 11 -13.91 -13.10 6.03
N ALA A 12 -14.40 -13.67 4.93
CA ALA A 12 -15.71 -13.34 4.37
C ALA A 12 -16.83 -13.63 5.37
N GLN A 13 -16.80 -14.81 6.00
CA GLN A 13 -17.78 -15.17 7.03
C GLN A 13 -17.72 -14.20 8.23
N ALA A 14 -16.53 -13.87 8.73
CA ALA A 14 -16.35 -12.93 9.84
C ALA A 14 -16.85 -11.52 9.51
N MET A 15 -16.77 -11.12 8.23
CA MET A 15 -17.24 -9.81 7.75
C MET A 15 -18.71 -9.80 7.32
N GLY A 16 -19.41 -10.93 7.38
CA GLY A 16 -20.80 -11.05 6.97
C GLY A 16 -21.02 -11.12 5.46
N VAL A 17 -20.00 -11.57 4.70
CA VAL A 17 -20.06 -11.75 3.25
C VAL A 17 -20.54 -13.16 2.92
N SER A 18 -21.72 -13.28 2.32
CA SER A 18 -22.29 -14.57 1.89
C SER A 18 -21.76 -15.02 0.52
N ASN A 19 -21.52 -14.08 -0.39
CA ASN A 19 -20.95 -14.34 -1.71
C ASN A 19 -19.75 -13.45 -2.00
N ARG A 20 -18.55 -14.02 -1.95
CA ARG A 20 -17.29 -13.31 -2.24
C ARG A 20 -17.13 -12.91 -3.70
N LEU A 21 -17.88 -13.52 -4.62
CA LEU A 21 -17.84 -13.22 -6.05
C LEU A 21 -18.76 -12.06 -6.41
N ASP A 22 -19.72 -11.71 -5.55
CA ASP A 22 -20.53 -10.52 -5.70
C ASP A 22 -19.63 -9.27 -5.48
N PRO A 23 -19.50 -8.36 -6.47
CA PRO A 23 -18.61 -7.22 -6.38
C PRO A 23 -18.92 -6.31 -5.19
N LYS A 24 -20.19 -6.05 -4.93
CA LYS A 24 -20.63 -5.15 -3.84
C LYS A 24 -20.29 -5.74 -2.48
N GLN A 25 -20.64 -7.01 -2.26
CA GLN A 25 -20.32 -7.69 -1.00
C GLN A 25 -18.81 -7.82 -0.79
N SER A 26 -18.06 -8.14 -1.87
CA SER A 26 -16.60 -8.25 -1.81
C SER A 26 -15.96 -6.94 -1.37
N ILE A 27 -16.35 -5.81 -1.97
CA ILE A 27 -15.84 -4.48 -1.62
C ILE A 27 -16.22 -4.12 -0.18
N GLN A 28 -17.48 -4.28 0.20
CA GLN A 28 -17.95 -3.96 1.56
C GLN A 28 -17.22 -4.78 2.62
N GLY A 29 -17.12 -6.10 2.42
CA GLY A 29 -16.44 -6.98 3.36
C GLY A 29 -14.93 -6.72 3.44
N GLY A 30 -14.29 -6.49 2.29
CA GLY A 30 -12.86 -6.19 2.23
C GLY A 30 -12.50 -4.86 2.89
N SER A 31 -13.31 -3.82 2.64
CA SER A 31 -13.14 -2.51 3.29
C SER A 31 -13.35 -2.58 4.80
N LYS A 32 -14.39 -3.30 5.25
CA LYS A 32 -14.65 -3.54 6.67
C LYS A 32 -13.47 -4.25 7.34
N TYR A 33 -12.96 -5.29 6.70
CA TYR A 33 -11.79 -6.03 7.20
C TYR A 33 -10.53 -5.16 7.27
N PHE A 34 -10.28 -4.33 6.26
CA PHE A 34 -9.17 -3.37 6.27
C PHE A 34 -9.26 -2.38 7.43
N VAL A 35 -10.45 -1.80 7.66
CA VAL A 35 -10.69 -0.87 8.78
C VAL A 35 -10.46 -1.57 10.12
N GLN A 36 -10.93 -2.81 10.27
CA GLN A 36 -10.70 -3.61 11.48
C GLN A 36 -9.21 -3.83 11.72
N ILE A 37 -8.46 -4.34 10.73
CA ILE A 37 -6.99 -4.52 10.85
C ILE A 37 -6.32 -3.21 11.28
N ARG A 38 -6.69 -2.09 10.63
CA ARG A 38 -6.11 -0.78 10.91
C ARG A 38 -6.38 -0.34 12.36
N SER A 39 -7.55 -0.63 12.91
CA SER A 39 -7.90 -0.31 14.31
C SER A 39 -7.16 -1.18 15.32
N GLU A 40 -6.86 -2.44 14.97
CA GLU A 40 -6.16 -3.40 15.83
C GLU A 40 -4.63 -3.16 15.90
N LEU A 41 -4.07 -2.33 15.02
CA LEU A 41 -2.64 -1.98 15.06
C LEU A 41 -2.31 -1.16 16.31
N PRO A 42 -1.09 -1.32 16.89
CA PRO A 42 -0.64 -0.52 18.03
C PRO A 42 -0.77 0.98 17.80
N GLU A 43 -1.17 1.73 18.81
CA GLU A 43 -1.32 3.19 18.73
C GLU A 43 -0.01 3.94 18.44
N SER A 44 1.13 3.32 18.75
CA SER A 44 2.47 3.84 18.42
C SER A 44 2.72 3.95 16.92
N ILE A 45 1.98 3.22 16.10
CA ILE A 45 2.06 3.31 14.64
C ILE A 45 1.12 4.46 14.19
N LYS A 46 1.70 5.58 13.77
CA LYS A 46 0.95 6.77 13.31
C LYS A 46 0.79 6.75 11.80
N GLU A 47 -0.12 7.58 11.27
CA GLU A 47 -0.24 7.81 9.83
C GLU A 47 1.01 8.53 9.29
N PRO A 48 1.38 8.30 8.04
CA PRO A 48 0.76 7.38 7.06
C PRO A 48 1.19 5.91 7.22
N ASP A 49 2.16 5.61 8.09
CA ASP A 49 2.68 4.26 8.30
C ASP A 49 1.56 3.28 8.70
N ARG A 50 0.62 3.71 9.54
CA ARG A 50 -0.51 2.89 10.00
C ARG A 50 -1.32 2.29 8.86
N SER A 51 -1.63 3.08 7.85
CA SER A 51 -2.33 2.59 6.65
C SER A 51 -1.50 1.60 5.85
N TRP A 52 -0.18 1.81 5.73
CA TRP A 52 0.71 0.87 5.05
C TRP A 52 0.87 -0.46 5.79
N PHE A 53 0.96 -0.42 7.11
CA PHE A 53 0.95 -1.61 7.95
C PHE A 53 -0.37 -2.38 7.84
N ALA A 54 -1.51 -1.69 7.79
CA ALA A 54 -2.81 -2.32 7.61
C ALA A 54 -2.93 -3.03 6.26
N LEU A 55 -2.45 -2.43 5.16
CA LEU A 55 -2.38 -3.07 3.85
C LEU A 55 -1.45 -4.29 3.86
N ALA A 56 -0.30 -4.19 4.51
CA ALA A 56 0.61 -5.32 4.64
C ALA A 56 -0.03 -6.47 5.42
N ALA A 57 -0.68 -6.19 6.55
CA ALA A 57 -1.39 -7.19 7.35
C ALA A 57 -2.56 -7.81 6.60
N TYR A 58 -3.27 -7.03 5.77
CA TYR A 58 -4.33 -7.53 4.89
C TYR A 58 -3.80 -8.60 3.92
N ASN A 59 -2.62 -8.38 3.37
CA ASN A 59 -2.02 -9.27 2.36
C ASN A 59 -1.32 -10.49 2.97
N ILE A 60 -0.42 -10.30 3.96
CA ILE A 60 0.44 -11.36 4.51
C ILE A 60 -0.10 -11.96 5.81
N GLY A 61 -1.04 -11.27 6.45
CA GLY A 61 -1.53 -11.58 7.79
C GLY A 61 -0.75 -10.87 8.89
N GLY A 62 -1.48 -10.47 9.96
CA GLY A 62 -0.92 -9.72 11.09
C GLY A 62 0.22 -10.46 11.79
N ALA A 63 0.17 -11.79 11.84
CA ALA A 63 1.18 -12.62 12.48
C ALA A 63 2.57 -12.50 11.82
N HIS A 64 2.66 -12.60 10.50
CA HIS A 64 3.91 -12.43 9.75
C HIS A 64 4.39 -10.98 9.73
N LEU A 65 3.46 -10.01 9.73
CA LEU A 65 3.80 -8.61 9.88
C LEU A 65 4.47 -8.35 11.24
N GLU A 66 3.95 -8.95 12.31
CA GLU A 66 4.54 -8.84 13.64
C GLU A 66 5.93 -9.49 13.72
N ASP A 67 6.15 -10.63 13.04
CA ASP A 67 7.48 -11.20 12.89
C ASP A 67 8.45 -10.23 12.21
N ALA A 68 8.02 -9.56 11.14
CA ALA A 68 8.85 -8.56 10.44
C ALA A 68 9.15 -7.33 11.32
N ARG A 69 8.20 -6.89 12.13
CA ARG A 69 8.38 -5.78 13.10
C ARG A 69 9.43 -6.15 14.17
N LYS A 70 9.32 -7.35 14.73
CA LYS A 70 10.31 -7.86 15.70
C LYS A 70 11.70 -8.05 15.10
N MET A 71 11.76 -8.44 13.82
CA MET A 71 13.04 -8.49 13.11
C MET A 71 13.64 -7.09 12.94
N ALA A 72 12.83 -6.09 12.57
CA ALA A 72 13.29 -4.71 12.45
C ALA A 72 13.86 -4.20 13.79
N GLU A 73 13.15 -4.44 14.89
CA GLU A 73 13.59 -4.07 16.24
C GLU A 73 14.94 -4.70 16.61
N LYS A 74 15.12 -6.01 16.34
CA LYS A 74 16.38 -6.72 16.59
C LYS A 74 17.55 -6.19 15.76
N GLU A 75 17.28 -5.66 14.57
CA GLU A 75 18.27 -5.02 13.69
C GLU A 75 18.50 -3.53 14.02
N GLY A 76 17.94 -3.02 15.14
CA GLY A 76 18.07 -1.62 15.55
C GLY A 76 17.27 -0.63 14.69
N LEU A 77 16.29 -1.12 13.93
CA LEU A 77 15.38 -0.32 13.11
C LEU A 77 14.09 -0.01 13.87
N ASN A 78 13.34 0.98 13.39
CA ASN A 78 12.08 1.36 14.03
C ASN A 78 10.93 0.43 13.60
N PRO A 79 10.38 -0.42 14.51
CA PRO A 79 9.31 -1.36 14.21
C PRO A 79 7.96 -0.69 13.89
N ASN A 80 7.83 0.62 14.09
CA ASN A 80 6.64 1.41 13.83
C ASN A 80 6.74 2.26 12.56
N LYS A 81 7.84 2.13 11.78
CA LYS A 81 8.06 2.81 10.52
C LYS A 81 8.00 1.83 9.35
N TRP A 82 7.12 2.11 8.38
CA TRP A 82 6.98 1.27 7.19
C TRP A 82 8.29 1.13 6.41
N LEU A 83 9.03 2.25 6.27
CA LEU A 83 10.30 2.26 5.55
C LEU A 83 11.35 1.29 6.12
N ASP A 84 11.26 0.99 7.41
CA ASP A 84 12.17 0.07 8.08
C ASP A 84 11.63 -1.37 8.01
N VAL A 85 10.38 -1.59 8.37
CA VAL A 85 9.77 -2.93 8.39
C VAL A 85 9.65 -3.54 7.00
N LYS A 86 9.41 -2.75 5.95
CA LYS A 86 9.39 -3.26 4.57
C LYS A 86 10.69 -3.90 4.12
N LYS A 87 11.85 -3.55 4.74
CA LYS A 87 13.16 -4.19 4.47
C LYS A 87 13.24 -5.59 5.04
N MET A 88 12.47 -5.86 6.12
CA MET A 88 12.45 -7.16 6.79
C MET A 88 11.49 -8.15 6.14
N LEU A 89 10.38 -7.67 5.56
CA LEU A 89 9.37 -8.53 4.93
C LEU A 89 9.96 -9.53 3.92
N PRO A 90 10.81 -9.15 2.93
CA PRO A 90 11.40 -10.10 1.99
C PRO A 90 12.29 -11.15 2.66
N ARG A 91 12.88 -10.84 3.82
CA ARG A 91 13.72 -11.78 4.58
C ARG A 91 12.93 -12.96 5.14
N LEU A 92 11.59 -12.82 5.32
CA LEU A 92 10.70 -13.91 5.73
C LEU A 92 10.64 -15.07 4.71
N ALA A 93 11.13 -14.91 3.50
CA ALA A 93 11.28 -15.98 2.53
C ALA A 93 12.63 -16.72 2.64
N GLN A 94 13.57 -16.24 3.45
CA GLN A 94 14.92 -16.78 3.59
C GLN A 94 15.05 -17.61 4.87
N LYS A 95 15.51 -18.88 4.75
CA LYS A 95 15.57 -19.85 5.87
C LYS A 95 16.32 -19.32 7.10
N GLN A 96 17.44 -18.65 6.88
CA GLN A 96 18.27 -18.07 7.95
C GLN A 96 17.51 -17.02 8.82
N TRP A 97 16.44 -16.43 8.27
CA TRP A 97 15.60 -15.44 8.96
C TRP A 97 14.32 -16.06 9.50
N TYR A 98 13.50 -16.70 8.64
CA TYR A 98 12.21 -17.21 9.09
C TYR A 98 12.32 -18.34 10.12
N ALA A 99 13.44 -19.09 10.15
CA ALA A 99 13.66 -20.10 11.18
C ALA A 99 13.78 -19.52 12.61
N LYS A 100 14.01 -18.21 12.72
CA LYS A 100 14.11 -17.47 14.00
C LYS A 100 12.84 -16.71 14.33
N THR A 101 11.81 -16.77 13.50
CA THR A 101 10.52 -16.11 13.70
C THR A 101 9.48 -17.09 14.27
N ARG A 102 8.42 -16.56 14.87
CA ARG A 102 7.38 -17.39 15.48
C ARG A 102 6.51 -18.11 14.45
N TYR A 103 6.24 -17.44 13.31
CA TYR A 103 5.27 -17.92 12.32
C TYR A 103 5.94 -18.49 11.06
N GLY A 104 7.26 -18.40 10.96
CA GLY A 104 8.03 -19.06 9.92
C GLY A 104 7.97 -18.37 8.54
N TYR A 105 8.00 -19.18 7.50
CA TYR A 105 8.08 -18.75 6.10
C TYR A 105 6.88 -17.92 5.65
N ALA A 106 7.16 -16.80 4.97
CA ALA A 106 6.15 -16.01 4.28
C ALA A 106 6.73 -15.29 3.04
N ARG A 107 5.88 -15.00 2.05
CA ARG A 107 6.25 -14.29 0.81
C ARG A 107 6.25 -12.78 0.99
N GLY A 108 7.02 -12.28 1.94
CA GLY A 108 7.00 -10.87 2.31
C GLY A 108 7.40 -9.91 1.20
N GLY A 109 8.17 -10.34 0.20
CA GLY A 109 8.48 -9.54 -0.99
C GLY A 109 7.22 -9.19 -1.80
N GLU A 110 6.30 -10.15 -2.00
CA GLU A 110 5.01 -9.92 -2.67
C GLU A 110 4.18 -8.88 -1.92
N THR A 111 4.22 -8.90 -0.59
CA THR A 111 3.53 -7.93 0.25
C THR A 111 4.06 -6.51 0.06
N VAL A 112 5.38 -6.33 -0.04
CA VAL A 112 5.97 -5.02 -0.29
C VAL A 112 5.49 -4.48 -1.64
N HIS A 113 5.50 -5.30 -2.69
CA HIS A 113 4.98 -4.91 -4.01
C HIS A 113 3.49 -4.59 -3.97
N PHE A 114 2.68 -5.38 -3.26
CA PHE A 114 1.26 -5.11 -3.10
C PHE A 114 1.01 -3.72 -2.47
N VAL A 115 1.66 -3.41 -1.35
CA VAL A 115 1.51 -2.11 -0.68
C VAL A 115 1.96 -0.96 -1.60
N GLN A 116 3.08 -1.11 -2.31
CA GLN A 116 3.56 -0.11 -3.26
C GLN A 116 2.56 0.13 -4.40
N ASN A 117 1.98 -0.92 -4.96
CA ASN A 117 1.00 -0.81 -6.05
C ASN A 117 -0.28 -0.13 -5.58
N VAL A 118 -0.84 -0.54 -4.41
CA VAL A 118 -2.04 0.12 -3.85
C VAL A 118 -1.77 1.61 -3.63
N ARG A 119 -0.62 1.97 -3.07
CA ARG A 119 -0.23 3.37 -2.87
C ARG A 119 -0.18 4.13 -4.19
N ARG A 120 0.49 3.57 -5.22
CA ARG A 120 0.58 4.21 -6.54
C ARG A 120 -0.80 4.45 -7.16
N TYR A 121 -1.70 3.46 -7.10
CA TYR A 121 -3.06 3.62 -7.61
C TYR A 121 -3.86 4.64 -6.81
N TYR A 122 -3.69 4.69 -5.50
CA TYR A 122 -4.31 5.70 -4.66
C TYR A 122 -3.84 7.12 -5.04
N ASP A 123 -2.53 7.31 -5.21
CA ASP A 123 -1.96 8.60 -5.61
C ASP A 123 -2.49 9.05 -6.99
N ILE A 124 -2.61 8.12 -7.96
CA ILE A 124 -3.22 8.40 -9.28
C ILE A 124 -4.69 8.78 -9.13
N LEU A 125 -5.46 8.01 -8.37
CA LEU A 125 -6.89 8.29 -8.17
C LEU A 125 -7.12 9.64 -7.50
N THR A 126 -6.36 9.97 -6.47
CA THR A 126 -6.47 11.28 -5.81
C THR A 126 -6.13 12.41 -6.75
N TRP A 127 -5.09 12.25 -7.58
CA TRP A 127 -4.72 13.25 -8.58
C TRP A 127 -5.82 13.46 -9.64
N VAL A 128 -6.43 12.38 -10.15
CA VAL A 128 -7.49 12.46 -11.18
C VAL A 128 -8.80 12.98 -10.61
N THR A 129 -9.10 12.72 -9.34
CA THR A 129 -10.37 13.10 -8.70
C THR A 129 -10.31 14.45 -7.97
N GLN A 130 -9.12 15.03 -7.77
CA GLN A 130 -9.02 16.38 -7.25
C GLN A 130 -9.65 17.36 -8.26
N PRO A 131 -10.53 18.29 -7.80
CA PRO A 131 -10.98 19.39 -8.67
C PRO A 131 -9.73 20.10 -9.20
N GLN A 132 -9.67 20.30 -10.52
CA GLN A 132 -8.57 21.10 -11.10
C GLN A 132 -8.66 22.50 -10.47
N MET A 133 -7.80 22.77 -9.52
CA MET A 133 -7.62 24.12 -9.02
C MET A 133 -7.11 24.97 -10.19
N GLU A 134 -7.83 26.05 -10.49
CA GLU A 134 -7.48 27.01 -11.55
C GLU A 134 -6.00 27.37 -11.43
N GLY A 135 -5.31 27.42 -12.58
CA GLY A 135 -3.86 27.38 -12.76
C GLY A 135 -2.97 28.40 -12.02
N SER A 136 -3.49 29.18 -11.07
CA SER A 136 -2.72 30.13 -10.25
C SER A 136 -2.17 29.54 -8.93
N GLN A 137 -2.69 28.40 -8.44
CA GLN A 137 -2.22 27.83 -7.16
C GLN A 137 -1.22 26.67 -7.32
N ILE A 138 -1.04 26.14 -8.54
CA ILE A 138 -0.08 25.04 -8.78
C ILE A 138 1.37 25.50 -8.67
N ALA A 139 1.63 26.80 -8.94
CA ALA A 139 2.98 27.37 -8.86
C ALA A 139 3.51 27.49 -7.43
N GLU A 140 2.66 27.61 -6.42
CA GLU A 140 3.07 27.81 -5.04
C GLU A 140 3.22 26.49 -4.22
N SER A 141 2.64 25.38 -4.66
CA SER A 141 2.61 24.14 -3.87
C SER A 141 3.82 23.23 -4.02
N GLY A 142 4.78 23.55 -4.88
CA GLY A 142 6.06 22.81 -5.01
C GLY A 142 5.93 21.32 -5.30
N LEU A 143 4.80 20.85 -5.84
CA LEU A 143 4.57 19.43 -6.11
C LEU A 143 5.40 18.99 -7.33
N HIS A 144 6.61 18.50 -7.07
CA HIS A 144 7.46 17.89 -8.07
C HIS A 144 6.98 16.45 -8.35
N LEU A 145 6.32 16.24 -9.49
CA LEU A 145 5.98 14.90 -9.98
C LEU A 145 7.24 14.27 -10.61
N PRO A 146 7.80 13.19 -10.05
CA PRO A 146 8.94 12.53 -10.67
C PRO A 146 8.44 11.75 -11.92
N GLY A 147 8.90 12.16 -13.10
CA GLY A 147 8.81 11.36 -14.33
C GLY A 147 7.96 11.89 -15.47
N VAL A 148 7.44 13.11 -15.45
CA VAL A 148 6.82 13.71 -16.63
C VAL A 148 7.78 14.69 -17.29
N ASN A 149 8.51 14.21 -18.30
CA ASN A 149 9.36 15.06 -19.14
C ASN A 149 8.47 15.92 -20.05
N LYS A 150 8.38 17.22 -19.76
CA LYS A 150 7.71 18.18 -20.64
C LYS A 150 8.60 18.49 -21.84
N THR A 151 8.54 17.67 -22.85
CA THR A 151 8.93 18.11 -24.20
C THR A 151 7.70 18.67 -24.89
N ARG A 152 7.56 19.98 -24.87
CA ARG A 152 6.65 20.72 -25.71
C ARG A 152 7.25 20.73 -27.12
N PRO A 153 6.53 20.34 -28.17
CA PRO A 153 6.99 20.65 -29.55
C PRO A 153 6.93 22.16 -29.75
N GLU A 154 8.06 22.73 -30.15
CA GLU A 154 8.10 24.12 -30.63
C GLU A 154 7.30 24.19 -31.93
N GLU A 155 6.23 24.97 -31.92
CA GLU A 155 5.56 25.41 -33.14
C GLU A 155 6.52 26.34 -33.88
N GLY A 156 7.03 25.86 -35.00
CA GLY A 156 7.82 26.66 -35.91
C GLY A 156 6.97 27.81 -36.51
N SER A 157 7.32 29.03 -36.19
CA SER A 157 6.81 30.19 -36.88
C SER A 157 7.45 30.23 -38.26
N GLY A 158 6.65 29.89 -39.27
CA GLY A 158 6.99 30.16 -40.66
C GLY A 158 6.78 31.64 -40.93
N ASP A 159 7.84 32.42 -41.03
CA ASP A 159 7.80 33.72 -41.69
C ASP A 159 8.00 33.50 -43.18
N GLU A 160 6.93 33.68 -43.89
CA GLU A 160 6.88 33.82 -45.34
C GLU A 160 7.15 35.30 -45.67
N LYS A 161 8.27 35.60 -46.32
CA LYS A 161 8.48 36.85 -47.08
C LYS A 161 9.21 36.57 -48.36
N LEU A 162 8.49 36.85 -49.46
CA LEU A 162 8.93 37.24 -50.82
C LEU A 162 9.69 36.24 -51.65
#